data_4c538bc16284787bf40bd2fb1eda9121
#
_entry.id   4c538bc16284787bf40bd2fb1eda9121
#
_cell.length_a   1.000
_cell.length_b   1.000
_cell.length_c   1.000
_cell.angle_alpha   90.00
_cell.angle_beta   90.00
_cell.angle_gamma   90.00
#
_symmetry.space_group_name_H-M   'P 1'
#
loop_
_entity.id
_entity.type
_entity.pdbx_description
1 polymer ?
#
loop_
_entity_poly.entity_id
_entity_poly.type
_entity_poly.pdbx_seq_one_letter_code
_entity_poly.pdbx_strand_id
1 'polypeptide(L)'
;GAGYEEIAEAGGGIQSSLEGVRKASQVTLTQRVLAVLRDLAKHGTTTVEAKSGYGLSLESELKSLEAIRAAAKQWAGTVIPTFLGAHVVPPEYRGRSQSYVEIVCKEMLPAVAKRKLAKFVDVFCDRGAFSEIECSTIFGAALEHGFAVRAHLGQLSSPTEGFIESMLECCQPASLDHMDHVRDREVAALAKSDTVVTFVPGANYFLGLEQYPPARKFIDAGVAVALATDYNPGTSPTVSMPMAMSLACTHMKMRPAEAIAAATINGAWALGVADRKGSVEPGKDADLAVFDVRDYREIPYWFGVNRCLQTIVGGVAFSSPA
;
A
#
# COMPACT_ATOMS: atom_id res chain seq x y z
N GLY A 1 -17.21 -16.49 5.99
CA GLY A 1 -16.08 -16.06 5.32
C GLY A 1 -15.10 -17.13 4.97
N ALA A 2 -14.67 -17.16 3.72
CA ALA A 2 -13.54 -17.98 3.29
C ALA A 2 -12.24 -17.26 3.65
N GLY A 3 -11.19 -18.01 4.03
CA GLY A 3 -9.86 -17.46 4.28
C GLY A 3 -9.16 -17.04 2.98
N TYR A 4 -8.06 -16.27 3.10
CA TYR A 4 -7.30 -15.78 1.95
C TYR A 4 -6.85 -16.91 0.99
N GLU A 5 -6.32 -18.01 1.56
CA GLU A 5 -5.84 -19.17 0.79
C GLU A 5 -6.99 -19.87 0.07
N GLU A 6 -8.14 -20.08 0.74
CA GLU A 6 -9.33 -20.68 0.15
C GLU A 6 -9.88 -19.84 -1.02
N ILE A 7 -9.87 -18.51 -0.88
CA ILE A 7 -10.27 -17.58 -1.95
C ILE A 7 -9.31 -17.71 -3.15
N ALA A 8 -8.00 -17.78 -2.90
CA ALA A 8 -7.00 -17.90 -3.94
C ALA A 8 -7.06 -19.25 -4.66
N GLU A 9 -7.24 -20.36 -3.93
CA GLU A 9 -7.41 -21.72 -4.49
C GLU A 9 -8.67 -21.83 -5.35
N ALA A 10 -9.74 -21.14 -4.97
CA ALA A 10 -10.98 -21.07 -5.74
C ALA A 10 -10.88 -20.19 -7.02
N GLY A 11 -9.69 -19.61 -7.30
CA GLY A 11 -9.47 -18.71 -8.43
C GLY A 11 -9.99 -17.29 -8.20
N GLY A 12 -10.28 -16.92 -6.95
CA GLY A 12 -10.64 -15.58 -6.52
C GLY A 12 -9.43 -14.67 -6.29
N GLY A 13 -9.67 -13.52 -5.64
CA GLY A 13 -8.61 -12.56 -5.31
C GLY A 13 -7.92 -11.99 -6.54
N ILE A 14 -6.59 -11.93 -6.52
CA ILE A 14 -5.77 -11.32 -7.58
C ILE A 14 -5.99 -12.01 -8.94
N GLN A 15 -6.10 -13.34 -8.95
CA GLN A 15 -6.26 -14.11 -10.19
C GLN A 15 -7.58 -13.77 -10.91
N SER A 16 -8.66 -13.52 -10.19
CA SER A 16 -9.95 -13.16 -10.79
C SER A 16 -9.92 -11.79 -11.50
N SER A 17 -9.03 -10.88 -11.03
CA SER A 17 -8.87 -9.55 -11.61
C SER A 17 -7.97 -9.52 -12.84
N LEU A 18 -7.12 -10.54 -13.00
CA LEU A 18 -6.05 -10.59 -14.00
C LEU A 18 -6.57 -10.45 -15.44
N GLU A 19 -7.57 -11.24 -15.78
CA GLU A 19 -8.17 -11.23 -17.13
C GLU A 19 -8.83 -9.88 -17.45
N GLY A 20 -9.52 -9.30 -16.45
CA GLY A 20 -10.17 -8.01 -16.58
C GLY A 20 -9.19 -6.86 -16.82
N VAL A 21 -8.03 -6.87 -16.16
CA VAL A 21 -6.96 -5.88 -16.36
C VAL A 21 -6.26 -6.10 -17.71
N ARG A 22 -5.96 -7.33 -18.06
CA ARG A 22 -5.31 -7.66 -19.34
C ARG A 22 -6.13 -7.22 -20.54
N LYS A 23 -7.46 -7.44 -20.51
CA LYS A 23 -8.41 -7.10 -21.60
C LYS A 23 -8.77 -5.61 -21.63
N ALA A 24 -8.71 -4.91 -20.50
CA ALA A 24 -9.10 -3.51 -20.44
C ALA A 24 -8.13 -2.62 -21.25
N SER A 25 -8.68 -1.61 -21.92
CA SER A 25 -7.89 -0.57 -22.55
C SER A 25 -7.23 0.34 -21.50
N GLN A 26 -6.13 0.99 -21.85
CA GLN A 26 -5.50 1.99 -20.98
C GLN A 26 -6.49 3.11 -20.59
N VAL A 27 -7.34 3.54 -21.49
CA VAL A 27 -8.38 4.55 -21.22
C VAL A 27 -9.34 4.06 -20.16
N THR A 28 -9.83 2.82 -20.28
CA THR A 28 -10.73 2.22 -19.28
C THR A 28 -10.06 2.12 -17.90
N LEU A 29 -8.81 1.67 -17.85
CA LEU A 29 -8.05 1.60 -16.58
C LEU A 29 -7.84 3.00 -15.99
N THR A 30 -7.49 4.00 -16.80
CA THR A 30 -7.34 5.40 -16.37
C THR A 30 -8.62 5.93 -15.73
N GLN A 31 -9.78 5.68 -16.37
CA GLN A 31 -11.08 6.12 -15.83
C GLN A 31 -11.42 5.44 -14.50
N ARG A 32 -11.14 4.14 -14.37
CA ARG A 32 -11.35 3.42 -13.11
C ARG A 32 -10.46 3.95 -11.99
N VAL A 33 -9.17 4.15 -12.25
CA VAL A 33 -8.25 4.74 -11.27
C VAL A 33 -8.74 6.13 -10.86
N LEU A 34 -9.12 6.98 -11.82
CA LEU A 34 -9.60 8.33 -11.53
C LEU A 34 -10.89 8.34 -10.70
N ALA A 35 -11.80 7.40 -10.95
CA ALA A 35 -13.02 7.25 -10.14
C ALA A 35 -12.68 6.94 -8.68
N VAL A 36 -11.78 5.98 -8.43
CA VAL A 36 -11.33 5.62 -7.09
C VAL A 36 -10.61 6.79 -6.40
N LEU A 37 -9.73 7.50 -7.11
CA LEU A 37 -9.04 8.69 -6.56
C LEU A 37 -10.04 9.77 -6.12
N ARG A 38 -11.12 9.96 -6.87
CA ARG A 38 -12.20 10.88 -6.49
C ARG A 38 -12.96 10.41 -5.26
N ASP A 39 -13.21 9.12 -5.14
CA ASP A 39 -13.89 8.57 -3.96
C ASP A 39 -12.99 8.63 -2.71
N LEU A 40 -11.69 8.36 -2.83
CA LEU A 40 -10.71 8.57 -1.78
C LEU A 40 -10.72 10.05 -1.29
N ALA A 41 -10.76 11.00 -2.24
CA ALA A 41 -10.81 12.43 -1.90
C ALA A 41 -12.08 12.80 -1.13
N LYS A 42 -13.24 12.19 -1.40
CA LYS A 42 -14.47 12.40 -0.61
C LYS A 42 -14.32 12.00 0.86
N HIS A 43 -13.35 11.15 1.16
CA HIS A 43 -13.02 10.70 2.52
C HIS A 43 -11.81 11.42 3.13
N GLY A 44 -11.34 12.53 2.52
CA GLY A 44 -10.25 13.35 3.04
C GLY A 44 -8.86 12.97 2.57
N THR A 45 -8.71 12.01 1.65
CA THR A 45 -7.40 11.58 1.16
C THR A 45 -6.90 12.51 0.06
N THR A 46 -5.69 13.05 0.22
CA THR A 46 -5.04 13.98 -0.71
C THR A 46 -3.80 13.39 -1.37
N THR A 47 -3.23 12.34 -0.78
CA THR A 47 -2.04 11.65 -1.29
C THR A 47 -2.28 10.14 -1.26
N VAL A 48 -2.01 9.48 -2.39
CA VAL A 48 -2.29 8.05 -2.59
C VAL A 48 -1.08 7.36 -3.19
N GLU A 49 -0.70 6.22 -2.63
CA GLU A 49 0.10 5.25 -3.35
C GLU A 49 -0.81 4.40 -4.24
N ALA A 50 -0.47 4.30 -5.52
CA ALA A 50 -1.18 3.47 -6.46
C ALA A 50 -0.25 2.40 -7.03
N LYS A 51 -0.59 1.12 -6.76
CA LYS A 51 0.22 -0.03 -7.15
C LYS A 51 -0.32 -0.66 -8.44
N SER A 52 0.58 -1.13 -9.33
CA SER A 52 0.24 -2.10 -10.38
C SER A 52 0.09 -3.50 -9.77
N GLY A 53 0.28 -4.58 -10.51
CA GLY A 53 0.31 -5.94 -9.94
C GLY A 53 -0.94 -6.77 -10.17
N TYR A 54 -1.81 -6.33 -11.07
CA TYR A 54 -3.02 -7.06 -11.46
C TYR A 54 -3.02 -7.46 -12.95
N GLY A 55 -1.92 -7.22 -13.66
CA GLY A 55 -1.72 -7.65 -15.04
C GLY A 55 -0.73 -8.80 -15.19
N LEU A 56 0.32 -8.77 -14.38
CA LEU A 56 1.36 -9.79 -14.24
C LEU A 56 2.00 -10.22 -15.58
N SER A 57 2.12 -9.27 -16.49
CA SER A 57 2.88 -9.40 -17.74
C SER A 57 3.48 -8.03 -18.09
N LEU A 58 4.60 -8.01 -18.82
CA LEU A 58 5.29 -6.78 -19.19
C LEU A 58 4.31 -5.74 -19.78
N GLU A 59 3.52 -6.12 -20.77
CA GLU A 59 2.58 -5.22 -21.43
C GLU A 59 1.52 -4.67 -20.45
N SER A 60 0.93 -5.55 -19.64
CA SER A 60 -0.19 -5.20 -18.77
C SER A 60 0.25 -4.40 -17.55
N GLU A 61 1.45 -4.65 -17.02
CA GLU A 61 2.02 -3.86 -15.93
C GLU A 61 2.39 -2.45 -16.40
N LEU A 62 3.03 -2.32 -17.57
CA LEU A 62 3.31 -1.02 -18.17
C LEU A 62 2.02 -0.24 -18.45
N LYS A 63 1.00 -0.91 -19.02
CA LYS A 63 -0.32 -0.31 -19.27
C LYS A 63 -0.99 0.18 -17.98
N SER A 64 -0.90 -0.59 -16.90
CA SER A 64 -1.45 -0.22 -15.59
C SER A 64 -0.75 1.01 -15.00
N LEU A 65 0.58 1.05 -15.02
CA LEU A 65 1.36 2.19 -14.54
C LEU A 65 1.13 3.44 -15.41
N GLU A 66 1.00 3.29 -16.72
CA GLU A 66 0.65 4.40 -17.61
C GLU A 66 -0.75 4.92 -17.35
N ALA A 67 -1.70 4.05 -17.03
CA ALA A 67 -3.05 4.43 -16.62
C ALA A 67 -3.05 5.19 -15.29
N ILE A 68 -2.27 4.74 -14.30
CA ILE A 68 -2.05 5.46 -13.03
C ILE A 68 -1.48 6.85 -13.30
N ARG A 69 -0.43 6.96 -14.13
CA ARG A 69 0.17 8.24 -14.50
C ARG A 69 -0.80 9.17 -15.22
N ALA A 70 -1.64 8.63 -16.09
CA ALA A 70 -2.65 9.40 -16.83
C ALA A 70 -3.78 9.89 -15.90
N ALA A 71 -4.20 9.08 -14.94
CA ALA A 71 -5.19 9.47 -13.92
C ALA A 71 -4.61 10.53 -12.96
N ALA A 72 -3.37 10.37 -12.52
CA ALA A 72 -2.68 11.32 -11.67
C ALA A 72 -2.62 12.74 -12.27
N LYS A 73 -2.48 12.86 -13.59
CA LYS A 73 -2.51 14.16 -14.28
C LYS A 73 -3.90 14.83 -14.30
N GLN A 74 -4.96 14.06 -14.05
CA GLN A 74 -6.35 14.54 -14.07
C GLN A 74 -6.93 14.71 -12.66
N TRP A 75 -6.17 14.30 -11.64
CA TRP A 75 -6.57 14.44 -10.24
C TRP A 75 -5.72 15.51 -9.55
N ALA A 76 -6.36 16.34 -8.73
CA ALA A 76 -5.68 17.45 -8.05
C ALA A 76 -4.68 16.96 -6.97
N GLY A 77 -4.92 15.79 -6.38
CA GLY A 77 -4.06 15.23 -5.33
C GLY A 77 -2.75 14.65 -5.86
N THR A 78 -1.99 14.07 -4.97
CA THR A 78 -0.69 13.46 -5.29
C THR A 78 -0.81 11.95 -5.39
N VAL A 79 -0.37 11.37 -6.50
CA VAL A 79 -0.29 9.93 -6.70
C VAL A 79 1.17 9.51 -6.77
N ILE A 80 1.54 8.56 -5.92
CA ILE A 80 2.87 7.93 -5.91
C ILE A 80 2.73 6.54 -6.52
N PRO A 81 3.25 6.30 -7.74
CA PRO A 81 3.11 5.01 -8.39
C PRO A 81 4.13 4.00 -7.86
N THR A 82 3.69 2.77 -7.64
CA THR A 82 4.49 1.63 -7.21
C THR A 82 4.33 0.47 -8.21
N PHE A 83 5.44 -0.10 -8.66
CA PHE A 83 5.43 -1.30 -9.46
C PHE A 83 5.34 -2.54 -8.56
N LEU A 84 4.29 -3.33 -8.72
CA LEU A 84 4.04 -4.59 -7.99
C LEU A 84 3.89 -5.77 -8.96
N GLY A 85 4.77 -5.88 -9.97
CA GLY A 85 4.76 -7.02 -10.90
C GLY A 85 4.99 -8.36 -10.20
N ALA A 86 5.63 -8.34 -9.04
CA ALA A 86 5.82 -9.50 -8.17
C ALA A 86 4.73 -9.59 -7.09
N HIS A 87 3.45 -9.54 -7.47
CA HIS A 87 2.32 -9.68 -6.58
C HIS A 87 1.99 -11.16 -6.33
N VAL A 88 1.81 -11.93 -7.37
CA VAL A 88 1.71 -13.41 -7.35
C VAL A 88 2.31 -13.97 -8.63
N VAL A 89 2.63 -15.26 -8.64
CA VAL A 89 3.06 -15.95 -9.86
C VAL A 89 1.84 -16.16 -10.76
N PRO A 90 1.83 -15.62 -11.99
CA PRO A 90 0.68 -15.76 -12.88
C PRO A 90 0.50 -17.20 -13.36
N PRO A 91 -0.73 -17.59 -13.77
CA PRO A 91 -1.05 -18.98 -14.10
C PRO A 91 -0.13 -19.64 -15.13
N GLU A 92 0.33 -18.87 -16.13
CA GLU A 92 1.24 -19.33 -17.17
C GLU A 92 2.63 -19.71 -16.68
N TYR A 93 3.01 -19.27 -15.46
CA TYR A 93 4.26 -19.60 -14.79
C TYR A 93 4.08 -20.47 -13.54
N ARG A 94 2.90 -21.07 -13.35
CA ARG A 94 2.66 -21.94 -12.19
C ARG A 94 3.71 -23.07 -12.13
N GLY A 95 4.35 -23.21 -10.97
CA GLY A 95 5.46 -24.15 -10.77
C GLY A 95 6.79 -23.73 -11.41
N ARG A 96 6.90 -22.52 -11.95
CA ARG A 96 8.10 -21.95 -12.56
C ARG A 96 8.34 -20.51 -12.10
N SER A 97 8.19 -20.26 -10.78
CA SER A 97 8.31 -18.91 -10.19
C SER A 97 9.64 -18.24 -10.54
N GLN A 98 10.75 -19.00 -10.53
CA GLN A 98 12.07 -18.49 -10.91
C GLN A 98 12.10 -17.92 -12.33
N SER A 99 11.42 -18.56 -13.30
CA SER A 99 11.33 -18.02 -14.67
C SER A 99 10.53 -16.71 -14.71
N TYR A 100 9.51 -16.57 -13.86
CA TYR A 100 8.77 -15.31 -13.75
C TYR A 100 9.59 -14.21 -13.08
N VAL A 101 10.33 -14.53 -12.01
CA VAL A 101 11.28 -13.60 -11.37
C VAL A 101 12.30 -13.08 -12.38
N GLU A 102 12.81 -13.94 -13.27
CA GLU A 102 13.70 -13.50 -14.33
C GLU A 102 13.06 -12.47 -15.28
N ILE A 103 11.79 -12.66 -15.66
CA ILE A 103 11.05 -11.68 -16.47
C ILE A 103 10.85 -10.36 -15.71
N VAL A 104 10.49 -10.43 -14.43
CA VAL A 104 10.37 -9.23 -13.58
C VAL A 104 11.71 -8.47 -13.58
N CYS A 105 12.81 -9.14 -13.30
CA CYS A 105 14.12 -8.51 -13.16
C CYS A 105 14.71 -8.04 -14.51
N LYS A 106 14.64 -8.87 -15.56
CA LYS A 106 15.36 -8.61 -16.82
C LYS A 106 14.54 -7.84 -17.86
N GLU A 107 13.20 -7.86 -17.75
CA GLU A 107 12.33 -7.22 -18.73
C GLU A 107 11.47 -6.12 -18.12
N MET A 108 10.74 -6.41 -17.03
CA MET A 108 9.77 -5.45 -16.47
C MET A 108 10.47 -4.28 -15.78
N LEU A 109 11.38 -4.53 -14.83
CA LEU A 109 12.08 -3.47 -14.10
C LEU A 109 12.85 -2.51 -15.03
N PRO A 110 13.65 -2.97 -16.01
CA PRO A 110 14.28 -2.07 -16.96
C PRO A 110 13.30 -1.22 -17.77
N ALA A 111 12.15 -1.81 -18.18
CA ALA A 111 11.14 -1.10 -18.94
C ALA A 111 10.42 -0.02 -18.12
N VAL A 112 10.11 -0.33 -16.85
CA VAL A 112 9.51 0.62 -15.89
C VAL A 112 10.49 1.76 -15.61
N ALA A 113 11.76 1.46 -15.34
CA ALA A 113 12.82 2.43 -15.09
C ALA A 113 13.03 3.36 -16.28
N LYS A 114 13.18 2.81 -17.48
CA LYS A 114 13.36 3.59 -18.72
C LYS A 114 12.23 4.60 -18.96
N ARG A 115 10.99 4.23 -18.62
CA ARG A 115 9.80 5.09 -18.78
C ARG A 115 9.51 5.96 -17.56
N LYS A 116 10.27 5.81 -16.46
CA LYS A 116 10.06 6.51 -15.19
C LYS A 116 8.61 6.39 -14.71
N LEU A 117 8.09 5.17 -14.64
CA LEU A 117 6.68 4.91 -14.35
C LEU A 117 6.36 4.65 -12.89
N ALA A 118 7.35 4.34 -12.07
CA ALA A 118 7.18 4.07 -10.65
C ALA A 118 8.28 4.72 -9.82
N LYS A 119 7.96 5.02 -8.56
CA LYS A 119 8.92 5.45 -7.54
C LYS A 119 9.46 4.26 -6.75
N PHE A 120 8.57 3.31 -6.45
CA PHE A 120 8.86 2.14 -5.64
C PHE A 120 8.66 0.85 -6.45
N VAL A 121 9.38 -0.18 -6.02
CA VAL A 121 9.13 -1.58 -6.38
C VAL A 121 8.68 -2.31 -5.12
N ASP A 122 7.62 -3.08 -5.25
CA ASP A 122 7.01 -3.84 -4.17
C ASP A 122 6.95 -5.33 -4.54
N VAL A 123 7.09 -6.18 -3.54
CA VAL A 123 7.01 -7.65 -3.69
C VAL A 123 6.10 -8.21 -2.60
N PHE A 124 5.20 -9.11 -2.97
CA PHE A 124 4.46 -9.89 -1.99
C PHE A 124 5.32 -11.09 -1.55
N CYS A 125 6.00 -10.91 -0.44
CA CYS A 125 6.93 -11.88 0.14
C CYS A 125 6.24 -12.62 1.29
N ASP A 126 5.45 -13.62 0.96
CA ASP A 126 4.74 -14.43 1.96
C ASP A 126 4.36 -15.79 1.38
N ARG A 127 3.83 -16.67 2.23
CA ARG A 127 3.37 -17.99 1.85
C ARG A 127 2.33 -17.92 0.70
N GLY A 128 2.59 -18.70 -0.35
CA GLY A 128 1.73 -18.74 -1.54
C GLY A 128 2.01 -17.66 -2.59
N ALA A 129 2.94 -16.72 -2.32
CA ALA A 129 3.42 -15.73 -3.27
C ALA A 129 4.90 -15.94 -3.60
N PHE A 130 5.78 -15.02 -3.24
CA PHE A 130 7.22 -15.13 -3.51
C PHE A 130 8.00 -15.50 -2.24
N SER A 131 9.02 -16.35 -2.39
CA SER A 131 9.96 -16.69 -1.32
C SER A 131 10.88 -15.52 -0.99
N GLU A 132 11.50 -15.55 0.17
CA GLU A 132 12.46 -14.55 0.64
C GLU A 132 13.68 -14.42 -0.30
N ILE A 133 14.11 -15.52 -0.91
CA ILE A 133 15.21 -15.54 -1.89
C ILE A 133 14.78 -14.81 -3.18
N GLU A 134 13.58 -15.10 -3.67
CA GLU A 134 13.02 -14.43 -4.85
C GLU A 134 12.80 -12.94 -4.59
N CYS A 135 12.30 -12.59 -3.41
CA CYS A 135 12.14 -11.21 -2.96
C CYS A 135 13.49 -10.47 -2.97
N SER A 136 14.53 -11.06 -2.34
CA SER A 136 15.87 -10.48 -2.32
C SER A 136 16.46 -10.30 -3.72
N THR A 137 16.21 -11.25 -4.63
CA THR A 137 16.63 -11.17 -6.03
C THR A 137 15.99 -9.99 -6.75
N ILE A 138 14.66 -9.82 -6.57
CA ILE A 138 13.91 -8.71 -7.18
C ILE A 138 14.35 -7.36 -6.60
N PHE A 139 14.57 -7.28 -5.30
CA PHE A 139 15.06 -6.05 -4.66
C PHE A 139 16.44 -5.66 -5.10
N GLY A 140 17.36 -6.63 -5.25
CA GLY A 140 18.69 -6.35 -5.83
C GLY A 140 18.58 -5.71 -7.21
N ALA A 141 17.78 -6.32 -8.10
CA ALA A 141 17.54 -5.77 -9.43
C ALA A 141 16.84 -4.40 -9.41
N ALA A 142 15.89 -4.18 -8.49
CA ALA A 142 15.21 -2.91 -8.34
C ALA A 142 16.16 -1.78 -7.93
N LEU A 143 17.04 -2.04 -6.96
CA LEU A 143 18.06 -1.10 -6.49
C LEU A 143 19.08 -0.74 -7.60
N GLU A 144 19.50 -1.71 -8.42
CA GLU A 144 20.37 -1.48 -9.58
C GLU A 144 19.74 -0.50 -10.58
N HIS A 145 18.40 -0.47 -10.67
CA HIS A 145 17.66 0.45 -11.51
C HIS A 145 17.26 1.75 -10.81
N GLY A 146 17.71 1.97 -9.57
CA GLY A 146 17.48 3.20 -8.79
C GLY A 146 16.10 3.31 -8.17
N PHE A 147 15.35 2.22 -8.01
CA PHE A 147 14.09 2.20 -7.29
C PHE A 147 14.33 2.10 -5.76
N ALA A 148 13.49 2.75 -4.99
CA ALA A 148 13.30 2.38 -3.60
C ALA A 148 12.38 1.15 -3.52
N VAL A 149 12.55 0.34 -2.47
CA VAL A 149 11.82 -0.93 -2.34
C VAL A 149 10.87 -0.92 -1.14
N ARG A 150 9.86 -1.78 -1.20
CA ARG A 150 8.90 -2.06 -0.13
C ARG A 150 8.42 -3.50 -0.25
N ALA A 151 7.79 -4.04 0.78
CA ALA A 151 7.28 -5.40 0.75
C ALA A 151 5.92 -5.53 1.44
N HIS A 152 5.04 -6.37 0.89
CA HIS A 152 4.01 -7.04 1.66
C HIS A 152 4.68 -8.20 2.37
N LEU A 153 4.65 -8.22 3.69
CA LEU A 153 5.41 -9.17 4.50
C LEU A 153 4.70 -9.47 5.81
N GLY A 154 4.78 -10.72 6.27
CA GLY A 154 4.20 -11.09 7.54
C GLY A 154 2.68 -11.02 7.61
N GLN A 155 1.97 -11.07 6.49
CA GLN A 155 0.51 -11.08 6.43
C GLN A 155 -0.08 -12.45 6.78
N LEU A 156 0.48 -13.52 6.21
CA LEU A 156 -0.02 -14.88 6.33
C LEU A 156 0.88 -15.76 7.21
N SER A 157 2.15 -15.40 7.33
CA SER A 157 3.14 -16.15 8.11
C SER A 157 4.27 -15.24 8.61
N SER A 158 4.91 -15.64 9.71
CA SER A 158 6.12 -14.95 10.18
C SER A 158 7.26 -15.17 9.17
N PRO A 159 8.01 -14.12 8.79
CA PRO A 159 9.21 -14.28 8.00
C PRO A 159 10.23 -15.20 8.67
N THR A 160 11.17 -15.76 7.89
CA THR A 160 12.29 -16.51 8.44
C THR A 160 13.12 -15.64 9.39
N GLU A 161 13.61 -16.25 10.45
CA GLU A 161 14.43 -15.56 11.45
C GLU A 161 15.67 -14.92 10.81
N GLY A 162 15.86 -13.61 11.02
CA GLY A 162 16.96 -12.83 10.45
C GLY A 162 16.69 -12.25 9.06
N PHE A 163 15.57 -12.58 8.42
CA PHE A 163 15.26 -12.05 7.09
C PHE A 163 14.99 -10.54 7.09
N ILE A 164 14.21 -10.04 8.05
CA ILE A 164 13.95 -8.60 8.17
C ILE A 164 15.24 -7.85 8.46
N GLU A 165 16.07 -8.32 9.38
CA GLU A 165 17.37 -7.71 9.69
C GLU A 165 18.26 -7.62 8.45
N SER A 166 18.36 -8.72 7.70
CA SER A 166 19.12 -8.73 6.43
C SER A 166 18.56 -7.74 5.40
N MET A 167 17.23 -7.66 5.29
CA MET A 167 16.57 -6.73 4.38
C MET A 167 16.82 -5.26 4.79
N LEU A 168 16.79 -4.96 6.09
CA LEU A 168 17.12 -3.63 6.61
C LEU A 168 18.56 -3.22 6.31
N GLU A 169 19.50 -4.17 6.42
CA GLU A 169 20.92 -3.93 6.13
C GLU A 169 21.19 -3.74 4.63
N CYS A 170 20.60 -4.58 3.78
CA CYS A 170 20.93 -4.64 2.35
C CYS A 170 20.11 -3.70 1.48
N CYS A 171 18.81 -3.52 1.80
CA CYS A 171 17.85 -2.89 0.90
C CYS A 171 17.21 -1.63 1.50
N GLN A 172 17.20 -1.47 2.82
CA GLN A 172 16.58 -0.35 3.53
C GLN A 172 15.18 -0.02 2.97
N PRO A 173 14.21 -0.96 3.06
CA PRO A 173 12.90 -0.76 2.48
C PRO A 173 12.22 0.48 3.05
N ALA A 174 11.54 1.25 2.19
CA ALA A 174 10.80 2.43 2.62
C ALA A 174 9.62 2.06 3.54
N SER A 175 9.02 0.88 3.31
CA SER A 175 7.92 0.36 4.14
C SER A 175 7.87 -1.17 4.06
N LEU A 176 7.43 -1.77 5.18
CA LEU A 176 6.94 -3.14 5.25
C LEU A 176 5.46 -3.09 5.57
N ASP A 177 4.64 -3.64 4.67
CA ASP A 177 3.19 -3.56 4.76
C ASP A 177 2.62 -4.85 5.37
N HIS A 178 1.52 -4.78 6.12
CA HIS A 178 0.84 -5.79 6.93
C HIS A 178 1.50 -6.04 8.29
N MET A 179 2.51 -6.88 8.39
CA MET A 179 3.24 -7.22 9.63
C MET A 179 2.33 -7.77 10.75
N ASP A 180 1.31 -8.56 10.38
CA ASP A 180 0.39 -9.25 11.31
C ASP A 180 1.13 -10.29 12.16
N HIS A 181 2.12 -10.94 11.55
CA HIS A 181 2.95 -11.96 12.15
C HIS A 181 4.39 -11.47 12.29
N VAL A 182 4.77 -11.04 13.49
CA VAL A 182 6.10 -10.50 13.81
C VAL A 182 6.61 -10.98 15.15
N ARG A 183 7.93 -11.18 15.25
CA ARG A 183 8.62 -11.53 16.53
C ARG A 183 9.19 -10.27 17.18
N ASP A 184 9.47 -10.35 18.48
CA ASP A 184 10.00 -9.19 19.25
C ASP A 184 11.36 -8.71 18.74
N ARG A 185 12.23 -9.61 18.28
CA ARG A 185 13.52 -9.24 17.70
C ARG A 185 13.40 -8.41 16.42
N GLU A 186 12.42 -8.73 15.58
CA GLU A 186 12.14 -8.02 14.33
C GLU A 186 11.63 -6.61 14.61
N VAL A 187 10.77 -6.45 15.62
CA VAL A 187 10.34 -5.14 16.10
C VAL A 187 11.54 -4.34 16.64
N ALA A 188 12.44 -4.97 17.38
CA ALA A 188 13.65 -4.31 17.89
C ALA A 188 14.64 -3.90 16.78
N ALA A 189 14.69 -4.65 15.67
CA ALA A 189 15.48 -4.27 14.51
C ALA A 189 14.84 -3.08 13.76
N LEU A 190 13.52 -3.12 13.53
CA LEU A 190 12.76 -2.04 12.90
C LEU A 190 12.84 -0.73 13.70
N ALA A 191 12.86 -0.79 15.02
CA ALA A 191 13.00 0.39 15.89
C ALA A 191 14.33 1.15 15.73
N LYS A 192 15.32 0.52 15.08
CA LYS A 192 16.63 1.11 14.78
C LYS A 192 16.79 1.52 13.32
N SER A 193 15.73 1.45 12.53
CA SER A 193 15.72 1.75 11.11
C SER A 193 14.78 2.90 10.79
N ASP A 194 14.89 3.44 9.58
CA ASP A 194 13.97 4.44 9.04
C ASP A 194 12.78 3.80 8.29
N THR A 195 12.70 2.46 8.27
CA THR A 195 11.63 1.72 7.61
C THR A 195 10.31 1.91 8.36
N VAL A 196 9.28 2.33 7.63
CA VAL A 196 7.92 2.46 8.19
C VAL A 196 7.20 1.11 8.13
N VAL A 197 6.46 0.78 9.17
CA VAL A 197 5.54 -0.36 9.13
C VAL A 197 4.14 0.15 8.79
N THR A 198 3.57 -0.30 7.67
CA THR A 198 2.24 0.15 7.23
C THR A 198 1.20 -0.92 7.55
N PHE A 199 0.29 -0.62 8.46
CA PHE A 199 -0.83 -1.50 8.78
C PHE A 199 -2.02 -1.28 7.86
N VAL A 200 -2.70 -2.39 7.54
CA VAL A 200 -3.86 -2.42 6.64
C VAL A 200 -5.05 -3.14 7.28
N PRO A 201 -5.58 -2.64 8.41
CA PRO A 201 -6.57 -3.35 9.23
C PRO A 201 -7.89 -3.65 8.50
N GLY A 202 -8.14 -3.00 7.37
CA GLY A 202 -9.29 -3.27 6.52
C GLY A 202 -9.29 -4.69 5.95
N ALA A 203 -8.11 -5.24 5.63
CA ALA A 203 -7.96 -6.60 5.14
C ALA A 203 -8.32 -7.63 6.21
N ASN A 204 -7.81 -7.47 7.44
CA ASN A 204 -8.13 -8.34 8.56
C ASN A 204 -9.64 -8.32 8.86
N TYR A 205 -10.25 -7.13 8.87
CA TYR A 205 -11.68 -6.97 9.11
C TYR A 205 -12.53 -7.68 8.03
N PHE A 206 -12.23 -7.43 6.76
CA PHE A 206 -13.02 -7.95 5.65
C PHE A 206 -12.92 -9.49 5.54
N LEU A 207 -11.74 -10.05 5.84
CA LEU A 207 -11.52 -11.49 5.88
C LEU A 207 -12.04 -12.15 7.17
N GLY A 208 -12.52 -11.37 8.14
CA GLY A 208 -13.02 -11.89 9.42
C GLY A 208 -11.93 -12.51 10.28
N LEU A 209 -10.68 -12.02 10.18
CA LEU A 209 -9.56 -12.54 10.96
C LEU A 209 -9.65 -12.04 12.39
N GLU A 210 -9.34 -12.92 13.35
CA GLU A 210 -9.25 -12.56 14.77
C GLU A 210 -7.95 -11.82 15.08
N GLN A 211 -6.88 -12.14 14.37
CA GLN A 211 -5.56 -11.54 14.55
C GLN A 211 -5.42 -10.26 13.74
N TYR A 212 -4.93 -9.23 14.42
CA TYR A 212 -4.55 -7.94 13.82
C TYR A 212 -3.08 -7.67 14.11
N PRO A 213 -2.42 -6.80 13.31
CA PRO A 213 -1.06 -6.38 13.57
C PRO A 213 -0.90 -5.86 15.01
N PRO A 214 0.16 -6.24 15.74
CA PRO A 214 0.37 -5.83 17.13
C PRO A 214 0.91 -4.39 17.21
N ALA A 215 0.10 -3.39 16.77
CA ALA A 215 0.52 -2.00 16.64
C ALA A 215 1.13 -1.43 17.93
N ARG A 216 0.59 -1.81 19.10
CA ARG A 216 1.12 -1.34 20.38
C ARG A 216 2.59 -1.72 20.57
N LYS A 217 2.95 -2.94 20.16
CA LYS A 217 4.32 -3.45 20.25
C LYS A 217 5.31 -2.61 19.42
N PHE A 218 4.91 -2.24 18.20
CA PHE A 218 5.72 -1.39 17.32
C PHE A 218 5.84 0.04 17.85
N ILE A 219 4.71 0.64 18.24
CA ILE A 219 4.68 2.03 18.72
C ILE A 219 5.47 2.19 20.00
N ASP A 220 5.32 1.27 20.96
CA ASP A 220 6.02 1.32 22.25
C ASP A 220 7.53 1.07 22.09
N ALA A 221 7.95 0.38 21.04
CA ALA A 221 9.36 0.22 20.67
C ALA A 221 9.92 1.41 19.89
N GLY A 222 9.10 2.39 19.51
CA GLY A 222 9.54 3.58 18.75
C GLY A 222 9.58 3.40 17.24
N VAL A 223 8.99 2.33 16.69
CA VAL A 223 8.88 2.12 15.24
C VAL A 223 7.90 3.12 14.64
N ALA A 224 8.26 3.75 13.54
CA ALA A 224 7.34 4.56 12.77
C ALA A 224 6.28 3.68 12.12
N VAL A 225 5.00 3.94 12.42
CA VAL A 225 3.87 3.17 11.88
C VAL A 225 2.97 4.06 11.03
N ALA A 226 2.53 3.56 9.88
CA ALA A 226 1.54 4.17 9.01
C ALA A 226 0.27 3.32 8.93
N LEU A 227 -0.82 3.92 8.45
CA LEU A 227 -2.06 3.25 8.11
C LEU A 227 -2.36 3.41 6.62
N ALA A 228 -2.89 2.36 6.01
CA ALA A 228 -3.41 2.40 4.65
C ALA A 228 -4.78 1.73 4.57
N THR A 229 -5.56 2.09 3.55
CA THR A 229 -6.84 1.44 3.25
C THR A 229 -6.64 0.10 2.59
N ASP A 230 -5.50 -0.08 1.90
CA ASP A 230 -5.25 -1.26 1.05
C ASP A 230 -6.43 -1.54 0.10
N TYR A 231 -6.98 -0.46 -0.49
CA TYR A 231 -8.15 -0.59 -1.35
C TYR A 231 -7.89 -1.55 -2.51
N ASN A 232 -8.55 -2.68 -2.43
CA ASN A 232 -8.52 -3.70 -3.47
C ASN A 232 -9.84 -4.50 -3.47
N PRO A 233 -10.23 -5.13 -4.61
CA PRO A 233 -11.50 -5.84 -4.69
C PRO A 233 -11.50 -7.19 -3.96
N GLY A 234 -10.34 -7.71 -3.57
CA GLY A 234 -10.20 -9.04 -2.97
C GLY A 234 -10.38 -9.04 -1.46
N THR A 235 -9.67 -8.15 -0.77
CA THR A 235 -9.51 -8.24 0.69
C THR A 235 -9.82 -6.94 1.44
N SER A 236 -9.91 -5.78 0.75
CA SER A 236 -10.17 -4.50 1.41
C SER A 236 -10.96 -3.52 0.51
N PRO A 237 -12.25 -3.73 0.28
CA PRO A 237 -13.04 -2.88 -0.62
C PRO A 237 -13.50 -1.57 0.06
N THR A 238 -12.58 -0.85 0.72
CA THR A 238 -12.87 0.43 1.39
C THR A 238 -11.90 1.52 0.97
N VAL A 239 -12.43 2.71 0.69
CA VAL A 239 -11.67 3.94 0.41
C VAL A 239 -11.56 4.85 1.64
N SER A 240 -12.12 4.41 2.78
CA SER A 240 -12.26 5.24 3.98
C SER A 240 -11.05 5.12 4.91
N MET A 241 -10.16 6.11 4.90
CA MET A 241 -9.09 6.20 5.90
C MET A 241 -9.64 6.36 7.33
N PRO A 242 -10.73 7.13 7.59
CA PRO A 242 -11.38 7.13 8.91
C PRO A 242 -11.80 5.74 9.39
N MET A 243 -12.27 4.86 8.50
CA MET A 243 -12.59 3.47 8.85
C MET A 243 -11.33 2.69 9.23
N ALA A 244 -10.24 2.82 8.47
CA ALA A 244 -8.96 2.19 8.81
C ALA A 244 -8.45 2.67 10.19
N MET A 245 -8.56 3.97 10.49
CA MET A 245 -8.23 4.52 11.81
C MET A 245 -9.15 3.96 12.91
N SER A 246 -10.45 3.79 12.65
CA SER A 246 -11.38 3.19 13.60
C SER A 246 -10.99 1.77 13.96
N LEU A 247 -10.68 0.94 12.96
CA LEU A 247 -10.21 -0.43 13.16
C LEU A 247 -8.88 -0.47 13.92
N ALA A 248 -7.95 0.41 13.60
CA ALA A 248 -6.67 0.53 14.32
C ALA A 248 -6.88 0.88 15.81
N CYS A 249 -7.80 1.80 16.12
CA CYS A 249 -8.12 2.14 17.49
C CYS A 249 -8.80 1.01 18.25
N THR A 250 -9.75 0.31 17.63
CA THR A 250 -10.56 -0.72 18.29
C THR A 250 -9.84 -2.06 18.42
N HIS A 251 -9.22 -2.55 17.34
CA HIS A 251 -8.59 -3.86 17.30
C HIS A 251 -7.09 -3.83 17.62
N MET A 252 -6.38 -2.78 17.21
CA MET A 252 -4.92 -2.71 17.36
C MET A 252 -4.47 -1.85 18.54
N LYS A 253 -5.41 -1.31 19.34
CA LYS A 253 -5.15 -0.50 20.54
C LYS A 253 -4.34 0.78 20.27
N MET A 254 -4.45 1.33 19.08
CA MET A 254 -3.89 2.64 18.79
C MET A 254 -4.73 3.74 19.45
N ARG A 255 -4.06 4.79 19.93
CA ARG A 255 -4.74 6.00 20.38
C ARG A 255 -5.21 6.81 19.17
N PRO A 256 -6.30 7.60 19.24
CA PRO A 256 -6.75 8.42 18.10
C PRO A 256 -5.66 9.33 17.52
N ALA A 257 -4.82 9.94 18.35
CA ALA A 257 -3.70 10.78 17.89
C ALA A 257 -2.65 9.97 17.12
N GLU A 258 -2.35 8.74 17.56
CA GLU A 258 -1.41 7.83 16.88
C GLU A 258 -1.98 7.39 15.53
N ALA A 259 -3.27 7.07 15.46
CA ALA A 259 -3.95 6.69 14.21
C ALA A 259 -3.98 7.85 13.20
N ILE A 260 -4.18 9.09 13.65
CA ILE A 260 -4.11 10.28 12.80
C ILE A 260 -2.68 10.50 12.31
N ALA A 261 -1.67 10.45 13.18
CA ALA A 261 -0.28 10.58 12.77
C ALA A 261 0.12 9.48 11.76
N ALA A 262 -0.34 8.24 11.96
CA ALA A 262 -0.11 7.12 11.05
C ALA A 262 -0.78 7.32 9.68
N ALA A 263 -1.96 7.93 9.63
CA ALA A 263 -2.68 8.23 8.40
C ALA A 263 -2.22 9.53 7.70
N THR A 264 -1.32 10.30 8.30
CA THR A 264 -0.87 11.60 7.80
C THR A 264 0.65 11.66 7.67
N ILE A 265 1.36 12.16 8.67
CA ILE A 265 2.81 12.42 8.58
C ILE A 265 3.62 11.13 8.38
N ASN A 266 3.27 10.03 9.05
CA ASN A 266 4.00 8.77 8.88
C ASN A 266 3.70 8.13 7.51
N GLY A 267 2.45 8.24 7.02
CA GLY A 267 2.12 7.85 5.65
C GLY A 267 2.89 8.67 4.61
N ALA A 268 3.03 9.97 4.82
CA ALA A 268 3.84 10.83 3.97
C ALA A 268 5.33 10.46 4.03
N TRP A 269 5.85 10.08 5.20
CA TRP A 269 7.21 9.57 5.37
C TRP A 269 7.41 8.27 4.59
N ALA A 270 6.52 7.29 4.74
CA ALA A 270 6.56 6.03 4.00
C ALA A 270 6.57 6.21 2.48
N LEU A 271 5.97 7.31 1.99
CA LEU A 271 5.94 7.67 0.58
C LEU A 271 7.09 8.60 0.15
N GLY A 272 7.96 9.01 1.09
CA GLY A 272 9.07 9.93 0.85
C GLY A 272 8.60 11.29 0.34
N VAL A 273 7.57 11.86 0.98
CA VAL A 273 6.99 13.20 0.70
C VAL A 273 6.69 14.00 1.97
N ALA A 274 7.24 13.58 3.12
CA ALA A 274 6.98 14.20 4.41
C ALA A 274 7.54 15.63 4.54
N ASP A 275 8.49 16.00 3.70
CA ASP A 275 9.02 17.37 3.56
C ASP A 275 7.95 18.35 3.10
N ARG A 276 6.97 17.89 2.32
CA ARG A 276 5.92 18.71 1.73
C ARG A 276 4.52 18.40 2.23
N LYS A 277 4.28 17.20 2.81
CA LYS A 277 2.94 16.68 3.12
C LYS A 277 2.86 16.06 4.52
N GLY A 278 1.64 15.76 4.95
CA GLY A 278 1.36 14.98 6.15
C GLY A 278 1.24 15.78 7.46
N SER A 279 1.52 17.08 7.45
CA SER A 279 1.31 17.97 8.60
C SER A 279 0.94 19.37 8.14
N VAL A 280 0.31 20.13 9.04
CA VAL A 280 -0.07 21.52 8.82
C VAL A 280 1.07 22.42 9.36
N GLU A 281 2.02 22.75 8.49
CA GLU A 281 3.20 23.52 8.82
C GLU A 281 3.52 24.53 7.70
N PRO A 282 4.12 25.70 8.05
CA PRO A 282 4.59 26.65 7.03
C PRO A 282 5.56 25.98 6.05
N GLY A 283 5.36 26.22 4.75
CA GLY A 283 6.20 25.67 3.68
C GLY A 283 5.75 24.33 3.12
N LYS A 284 4.78 23.66 3.75
CA LYS A 284 4.16 22.46 3.21
C LYS A 284 2.96 22.78 2.30
N ASP A 285 2.61 21.82 1.47
CA ASP A 285 1.44 21.91 0.59
C ASP A 285 0.16 22.10 1.43
N ALA A 286 -0.74 22.96 0.99
CA ALA A 286 -2.01 23.18 1.68
C ALA A 286 -3.03 22.07 1.32
N ASP A 287 -2.69 20.83 1.70
CA ASP A 287 -3.50 19.65 1.56
C ASP A 287 -4.19 19.34 2.89
N LEU A 288 -5.50 19.55 2.95
CA LEU A 288 -6.26 19.50 4.19
C LEU A 288 -7.53 18.65 4.04
N ALA A 289 -7.91 17.99 5.12
CA ALA A 289 -9.23 17.36 5.27
C ALA A 289 -9.98 18.02 6.43
N VAL A 290 -11.18 18.52 6.17
CA VAL A 290 -12.05 19.17 7.14
C VAL A 290 -13.16 18.22 7.53
N PHE A 291 -13.30 17.93 8.82
CA PHE A 291 -14.29 16.98 9.33
C PHE A 291 -15.37 17.69 10.17
N ASP A 292 -16.60 17.20 10.06
CA ASP A 292 -17.76 17.61 10.91
C ASP A 292 -17.67 16.89 12.25
N VAL A 293 -16.75 17.34 13.07
CA VAL A 293 -16.51 16.81 14.42
C VAL A 293 -16.08 17.95 15.35
N ARG A 294 -16.32 17.79 16.64
CA ARG A 294 -15.93 18.78 17.65
C ARG A 294 -14.51 18.54 18.20
N ASP A 295 -14.06 17.29 18.08
CA ASP A 295 -12.77 16.84 18.61
C ASP A 295 -12.15 15.85 17.61
N TYR A 296 -10.83 15.90 17.41
CA TYR A 296 -10.13 15.01 16.49
C TYR A 296 -10.32 13.53 16.81
N ARG A 297 -10.58 13.21 18.09
CA ARG A 297 -10.86 11.84 18.55
C ARG A 297 -12.15 11.26 17.97
N GLU A 298 -13.06 12.10 17.53
CA GLU A 298 -14.29 11.69 16.88
C GLU A 298 -14.07 11.19 15.44
N ILE A 299 -12.98 11.53 14.78
CA ILE A 299 -12.68 11.04 13.41
C ILE A 299 -12.66 9.51 13.36
N PRO A 300 -11.88 8.78 14.19
CA PRO A 300 -11.94 7.32 14.24
C PRO A 300 -13.15 6.76 15.02
N TYR A 301 -13.89 7.58 15.76
CA TYR A 301 -15.04 7.13 16.52
C TYR A 301 -16.26 6.81 15.62
N TRP A 302 -16.50 7.64 14.62
CA TRP A 302 -17.63 7.49 13.70
C TRP A 302 -17.35 6.45 12.62
N PHE A 303 -17.32 5.16 12.97
CA PHE A 303 -17.11 4.10 12.02
C PHE A 303 -18.30 3.95 11.05
N GLY A 304 -18.02 3.65 9.77
CA GLY A 304 -19.07 3.42 8.77
C GLY A 304 -19.80 4.67 8.28
N VAL A 305 -19.50 5.86 8.80
CA VAL A 305 -20.06 7.14 8.36
C VAL A 305 -18.94 8.06 7.87
N ASN A 306 -19.16 8.74 6.77
CA ASN A 306 -18.23 9.75 6.30
C ASN A 306 -18.54 11.10 6.97
N ARG A 307 -17.62 11.61 7.78
CA ARG A 307 -17.66 12.92 8.41
C ARG A 307 -16.76 13.95 7.73
N CYS A 308 -16.12 13.60 6.62
CA CYS A 308 -15.33 14.55 5.84
C CYS A 308 -16.27 15.52 5.12
N LEU A 309 -16.23 16.78 5.51
CA LEU A 309 -17.02 17.86 4.89
C LEU A 309 -16.33 18.37 3.62
N GLN A 310 -15.01 18.51 3.67
CA GLN A 310 -14.26 19.13 2.60
C GLN A 310 -12.84 18.59 2.55
N THR A 311 -12.41 18.26 1.36
CA THR A 311 -10.99 18.00 1.05
C THR A 311 -10.43 19.18 0.29
N ILE A 312 -9.26 19.66 0.69
CA ILE A 312 -8.56 20.80 0.08
C ILE A 312 -7.22 20.26 -0.43
N VAL A 313 -6.89 20.56 -1.67
CA VAL A 313 -5.64 20.14 -2.31
C VAL A 313 -4.94 21.38 -2.88
N GLY A 314 -3.70 21.60 -2.45
CA GLY A 314 -2.95 22.79 -2.88
C GLY A 314 -3.66 24.11 -2.56
N GLY A 315 -4.45 24.15 -1.48
CA GLY A 315 -5.24 25.31 -1.08
C GLY A 315 -6.58 25.49 -1.83
N VAL A 316 -6.94 24.55 -2.71
CA VAL A 316 -8.19 24.60 -3.49
C VAL A 316 -9.14 23.49 -3.01
N ALA A 317 -10.38 23.87 -2.74
CA ALA A 317 -11.42 22.91 -2.35
C ALA A 317 -11.66 21.88 -3.48
N PHE A 318 -11.55 20.60 -3.12
CA PHE A 318 -11.87 19.53 -4.06
C PHE A 318 -13.38 19.50 -4.32
N SER A 319 -13.77 19.70 -5.57
CA SER A 319 -15.14 19.50 -6.03
C SER A 319 -15.18 18.26 -6.92
N SER A 320 -15.97 17.25 -6.53
CA SER A 320 -16.27 16.15 -7.45
C SER A 320 -17.15 16.73 -8.56
N PRO A 321 -16.81 16.54 -9.84
CA PRO A 321 -17.79 16.85 -10.89
C PRO A 321 -19.06 16.03 -10.64
N ALA A 322 -20.21 16.68 -10.81
CA ALA A 322 -21.53 16.08 -10.64
C ALA A 322 -21.73 14.86 -11.55
#